data_3464fb6361da116f6e9431fb133e2a36
#
_entry.id   3464fb6361da116f6e9431fb133e2a36
#
_cell.length_a   1.000
_cell.length_b   1.000
_cell.length_c   1.000
_cell.angle_alpha   90.00
_cell.angle_beta   90.00
_cell.angle_gamma   90.00
#
_symmetry.space_group_name_H-M   'P 1'
#
loop_
_entity.id
_entity.type
_entity.pdbx_description
1 polymer ?
#
loop_
_entity_poly.entity_id
_entity_poly.type
_entity_poly.pdbx_seq_one_letter_code
_entity_poly.pdbx_strand_id
1 'polypeptide(L)'
;MKNQQGFTLVSLLVGLAISMLCLMALLALFRTVIHTSVDARKSSILDTQLQNSLTTIQVLAQNAGFGYPASSIPNIVEVASIANVTTNKAILWRWDDDVNTATASICQGITYTENALILLKSTCSYDLPLATGSTWEKDGTLAYFPAGTTITFELKDQPLNKPCAPYGSAIITGIKVLKITASDSTRTTIKL
;
A
#
# COMPACT_ATOMS: atom_id res chain seq x y z
N MET A 1 -64.61 42.05 -10.20
CA MET A 1 -64.68 41.47 -8.85
C MET A 1 -63.83 40.22 -8.85
N LYS A 2 -62.67 40.20 -8.20
CA LYS A 2 -61.81 39.03 -8.08
C LYS A 2 -62.38 38.13 -6.98
N ASN A 3 -62.79 36.90 -7.32
CA ASN A 3 -63.16 35.91 -6.34
C ASN A 3 -61.96 35.56 -5.47
N GLN A 4 -61.93 36.03 -4.24
CA GLN A 4 -61.00 35.53 -3.22
C GLN A 4 -61.54 34.17 -2.74
N GLN A 5 -60.96 33.10 -3.25
CA GLN A 5 -61.16 31.77 -2.70
C GLN A 5 -60.40 31.69 -1.38
N GLY A 6 -61.09 31.64 -0.27
CA GLY A 6 -60.50 31.50 1.05
C GLY A 6 -59.85 30.11 1.19
N PHE A 7 -58.62 30.07 1.59
CA PHE A 7 -57.94 28.86 2.00
C PHE A 7 -58.69 28.25 3.20
N THR A 8 -59.21 27.06 3.06
CA THR A 8 -59.84 26.33 4.17
C THR A 8 -58.79 25.84 5.12
N LEU A 9 -59.06 25.85 6.44
CA LEU A 9 -58.18 25.37 7.47
C LEU A 9 -57.71 23.92 7.21
N VAL A 10 -58.58 23.11 6.62
CA VAL A 10 -58.27 21.73 6.20
C VAL A 10 -57.20 21.66 5.10
N SER A 11 -57.24 22.58 4.11
CA SER A 11 -56.24 22.65 3.04
C SER A 11 -54.85 22.97 3.60
N LEU A 12 -54.77 23.82 4.59
CA LEU A 12 -53.53 24.21 5.27
C LEU A 12 -52.94 23.04 6.09
N LEU A 13 -53.81 22.28 6.79
CA LEU A 13 -53.40 21.07 7.53
C LEU A 13 -52.86 19.97 6.60
N VAL A 14 -53.54 19.71 5.49
CA VAL A 14 -53.09 18.73 4.51
C VAL A 14 -51.76 19.14 3.87
N GLY A 15 -51.59 20.42 3.52
CA GLY A 15 -50.35 20.94 2.98
C GLY A 15 -49.19 20.79 3.95
N LEU A 16 -49.41 21.03 5.25
CA LEU A 16 -48.40 20.87 6.29
C LEU A 16 -48.01 19.39 6.50
N ALA A 17 -48.99 18.48 6.46
CA ALA A 17 -48.73 17.04 6.56
C ALA A 17 -47.90 16.52 5.38
N ILE A 18 -48.20 16.93 4.15
CA ILE A 18 -47.48 16.54 2.95
C ILE A 18 -46.02 17.11 3.01
N SER A 19 -45.84 18.37 3.41
CA SER A 19 -44.54 18.96 3.50
C SER A 19 -43.63 18.27 4.56
N MET A 20 -44.19 17.84 5.71
CA MET A 20 -43.48 17.04 6.68
C MET A 20 -43.00 15.70 6.11
N LEU A 21 -43.88 14.99 5.38
CA LEU A 21 -43.49 13.71 4.75
C LEU A 21 -42.37 13.91 3.70
N CYS A 22 -42.47 14.96 2.87
CA CYS A 22 -41.42 15.31 1.92
C CYS A 22 -40.06 15.60 2.63
N LEU A 23 -40.09 16.36 3.73
CA LEU A 23 -38.87 16.64 4.48
C LEU A 23 -38.24 15.37 5.07
N MET A 24 -39.04 14.46 5.64
CA MET A 24 -38.56 13.18 6.15
C MET A 24 -37.92 12.33 5.04
N ALA A 25 -38.53 12.26 3.85
CA ALA A 25 -38.00 11.55 2.70
C ALA A 25 -36.66 12.16 2.22
N LEU A 26 -36.56 13.48 2.15
CA LEU A 26 -35.32 14.18 1.80
C LEU A 26 -34.20 13.94 2.81
N LEU A 27 -34.49 13.96 4.11
CA LEU A 27 -33.51 13.66 5.16
C LEU A 27 -33.00 12.23 5.07
N ALA A 28 -33.88 11.27 4.80
CA ALA A 28 -33.50 9.87 4.60
C ALA A 28 -32.54 9.71 3.40
N LEU A 29 -32.89 10.30 2.25
CA LEU A 29 -32.03 10.32 1.07
C LEU A 29 -30.69 10.99 1.33
N PHE A 30 -30.69 12.14 1.98
CA PHE A 30 -29.47 12.87 2.33
C PHE A 30 -28.53 12.03 3.19
N ARG A 31 -29.07 11.35 4.20
CA ARG A 31 -28.28 10.43 5.05
C ARG A 31 -27.64 9.32 4.23
N THR A 32 -28.38 8.70 3.33
CA THR A 32 -27.87 7.63 2.46
C THR A 32 -26.75 8.14 1.54
N VAL A 33 -26.94 9.31 0.92
CA VAL A 33 -25.95 9.92 0.03
C VAL A 33 -24.64 10.24 0.78
N ILE A 34 -24.74 10.80 2.01
CA ILE A 34 -23.56 11.07 2.81
C ILE A 34 -22.80 9.79 3.13
N HIS A 35 -23.46 8.73 3.62
CA HIS A 35 -22.82 7.46 3.92
C HIS A 35 -22.10 6.89 2.70
N THR A 36 -22.80 6.79 1.57
CA THR A 36 -22.21 6.27 0.33
C THR A 36 -21.04 7.12 -0.15
N SER A 37 -21.13 8.44 -0.04
CA SER A 37 -20.06 9.37 -0.43
C SER A 37 -18.80 9.22 0.45
N VAL A 38 -18.98 9.07 1.76
CA VAL A 38 -17.86 8.88 2.71
C VAL A 38 -17.16 7.56 2.44
N ASP A 39 -17.91 6.48 2.23
CA ASP A 39 -17.36 5.15 1.96
C ASP A 39 -16.63 5.11 0.60
N ALA A 40 -17.20 5.72 -0.43
CA ALA A 40 -16.56 5.86 -1.73
C ALA A 40 -15.25 6.67 -1.65
N ARG A 41 -15.24 7.73 -0.86
CA ARG A 41 -14.05 8.57 -0.66
C ARG A 41 -12.94 7.83 0.06
N LYS A 42 -13.26 7.11 1.15
CA LYS A 42 -12.27 6.28 1.87
C LYS A 42 -11.64 5.24 0.95
N SER A 43 -12.45 4.56 0.15
CA SER A 43 -12.00 3.60 -0.83
C SER A 43 -11.06 4.21 -1.88
N SER A 44 -11.43 5.34 -2.45
CA SER A 44 -10.62 6.02 -3.46
C SER A 44 -9.28 6.51 -2.90
N ILE A 45 -9.25 6.99 -1.65
CA ILE A 45 -8.01 7.40 -0.98
C ILE A 45 -7.09 6.20 -0.79
N LEU A 46 -7.63 5.06 -0.31
CA LEU A 46 -6.86 3.84 -0.11
C LEU A 46 -6.27 3.34 -1.43
N ASP A 47 -7.07 3.26 -2.48
CA ASP A 47 -6.62 2.80 -3.80
C ASP A 47 -5.51 3.71 -4.37
N THR A 48 -5.68 5.04 -4.25
CA THR A 48 -4.68 6.01 -4.73
C THR A 48 -3.38 5.94 -3.94
N GLN A 49 -3.46 5.86 -2.61
CA GLN A 49 -2.28 5.75 -1.76
C GLN A 49 -1.54 4.45 -1.99
N LEU A 50 -2.26 3.34 -2.15
CA LEU A 50 -1.68 2.05 -2.45
C LEU A 50 -0.97 2.07 -3.81
N GLN A 51 -1.60 2.60 -4.85
CA GLN A 51 -1.01 2.68 -6.19
C GLN A 51 0.24 3.55 -6.22
N ASN A 52 0.22 4.72 -5.59
CA ASN A 52 1.38 5.60 -5.49
C ASN A 52 2.52 4.92 -4.72
N SER A 53 2.20 4.26 -3.60
CA SER A 53 3.18 3.52 -2.81
C SER A 53 3.80 2.38 -3.60
N LEU A 54 2.99 1.62 -4.34
CA LEU A 54 3.49 0.52 -5.19
C LEU A 54 4.43 1.00 -6.28
N THR A 55 4.10 2.11 -6.93
CA THR A 55 4.99 2.71 -7.94
C THR A 55 6.32 3.13 -7.30
N THR A 56 6.28 3.74 -6.12
CA THR A 56 7.50 4.12 -5.38
C THR A 56 8.30 2.88 -4.99
N ILE A 57 7.66 1.84 -4.45
CA ILE A 57 8.30 0.58 -4.11
C ILE A 57 8.96 -0.05 -5.34
N GLN A 58 8.26 -0.08 -6.46
CA GLN A 58 8.78 -0.63 -7.72
C GLN A 58 10.05 0.10 -8.16
N VAL A 59 10.05 1.42 -8.15
CA VAL A 59 11.23 2.23 -8.53
C VAL A 59 12.40 1.97 -7.58
N LEU A 60 12.15 1.95 -6.26
CA LEU A 60 13.20 1.73 -5.27
C LEU A 60 13.75 0.30 -5.35
N ALA A 61 12.90 -0.70 -5.53
CA ALA A 61 13.30 -2.10 -5.62
C ALA A 61 14.04 -2.45 -6.93
N GLN A 62 13.95 -1.62 -7.97
CA GLN A 62 14.73 -1.82 -9.21
C GLN A 62 16.23 -1.75 -8.98
N ASN A 63 16.67 -1.06 -7.93
CA ASN A 63 18.09 -1.00 -7.56
C ASN A 63 18.58 -2.29 -6.88
N ALA A 64 17.69 -3.18 -6.46
CA ALA A 64 18.05 -4.40 -5.76
C ALA A 64 19.00 -5.28 -6.59
N GLY A 65 20.17 -5.57 -6.00
CA GLY A 65 21.21 -6.39 -6.64
C GLY A 65 22.13 -5.63 -7.58
N PHE A 66 21.94 -4.33 -7.80
CA PHE A 66 22.90 -3.54 -8.56
C PHE A 66 24.27 -3.57 -7.86
N GLY A 67 25.35 -3.63 -8.64
CA GLY A 67 26.74 -3.67 -8.12
C GLY A 67 27.19 -5.03 -7.60
N TYR A 68 26.32 -6.02 -7.48
CA TYR A 68 26.66 -7.35 -6.97
C TYR A 68 26.94 -8.35 -8.09
N PRO A 69 28.00 -9.17 -7.97
CA PRO A 69 28.26 -10.24 -8.93
C PRO A 69 27.17 -11.34 -8.82
N ALA A 70 26.75 -11.85 -9.98
CA ALA A 70 25.62 -12.80 -10.10
C ALA A 70 25.79 -14.11 -9.32
N SER A 71 26.97 -14.44 -8.80
CA SER A 71 27.31 -15.78 -8.34
C SER A 71 27.46 -15.97 -6.83
N SER A 72 27.42 -14.91 -6.02
CA SER A 72 27.99 -15.04 -4.66
C SER A 72 27.17 -14.53 -3.49
N ILE A 73 25.97 -13.96 -3.68
CA ILE A 73 25.30 -13.37 -2.53
C ILE A 73 23.93 -13.97 -2.27
N PRO A 74 23.78 -14.62 -1.11
CA PRO A 74 22.49 -14.99 -0.58
C PRO A 74 21.72 -13.71 -0.19
N ASN A 75 20.47 -13.62 -0.58
CA ASN A 75 19.53 -12.62 -0.05
C ASN A 75 19.76 -11.16 -0.47
N ILE A 76 19.78 -10.92 -1.79
CA ILE A 76 19.67 -9.56 -2.35
C ILE A 76 18.33 -8.93 -1.94
N VAL A 77 17.26 -9.73 -1.87
CA VAL A 77 15.93 -9.35 -1.40
C VAL A 77 15.45 -10.36 -0.37
N GLU A 78 14.95 -9.88 0.75
CA GLU A 78 14.47 -10.71 1.85
C GLU A 78 13.15 -10.16 2.40
N VAL A 79 12.24 -11.06 2.81
CA VAL A 79 11.05 -10.70 3.58
C VAL A 79 11.20 -11.30 4.98
N ALA A 80 11.47 -10.45 5.95
CA ALA A 80 11.79 -10.85 7.32
C ALA A 80 11.18 -9.92 8.37
N SER A 81 11.14 -10.39 9.61
CA SER A 81 10.85 -9.55 10.77
C SER A 81 12.12 -8.89 11.26
N ILE A 82 12.04 -7.60 11.57
CA ILE A 82 13.17 -6.81 12.05
C ILE A 82 12.92 -6.48 13.52
N ALA A 83 13.88 -6.84 14.36
CA ALA A 83 13.85 -6.46 15.77
C ALA A 83 13.94 -4.92 15.93
N ASN A 84 13.22 -4.37 16.91
CA ASN A 84 13.24 -2.96 17.31
C ASN A 84 12.61 -1.93 16.33
N VAL A 85 12.20 -2.33 15.11
CA VAL A 85 11.64 -1.39 14.14
C VAL A 85 10.16 -1.67 13.88
N THR A 86 9.78 -2.93 13.81
CA THR A 86 8.42 -3.34 13.47
C THR A 86 8.08 -4.71 14.03
N THR A 87 6.81 -4.93 14.35
CA THR A 87 6.24 -6.24 14.69
C THR A 87 5.83 -7.02 13.43
N ASN A 88 5.73 -6.36 12.29
CA ASN A 88 5.35 -6.95 11.02
C ASN A 88 6.57 -7.34 10.18
N LYS A 89 6.36 -8.19 9.18
CA LYS A 89 7.40 -8.47 8.20
C LYS A 89 7.70 -7.23 7.37
N ALA A 90 8.98 -7.02 7.08
CA ALA A 90 9.46 -6.01 6.17
C ALA A 90 9.98 -6.68 4.89
N ILE A 91 9.90 -6.00 3.76
CA ILE A 91 10.69 -6.34 2.59
C ILE A 91 11.97 -5.51 2.63
N LEU A 92 13.10 -6.17 2.46
CA LEU A 92 14.44 -5.62 2.57
C LEU A 92 15.19 -5.91 1.29
N TRP A 93 16.01 -4.97 0.81
CA TRP A 93 16.89 -5.18 -0.33
C TRP A 93 18.18 -4.40 -0.15
N ARG A 94 19.20 -4.81 -0.94
CA ARG A 94 20.51 -4.17 -0.96
C ARG A 94 21.00 -3.91 -2.37
N TRP A 95 21.83 -2.91 -2.53
CA TRP A 95 22.63 -2.65 -3.72
C TRP A 95 23.96 -2.03 -3.33
N ASP A 96 24.89 -1.99 -4.27
CA ASP A 96 26.19 -1.36 -4.10
C ASP A 96 26.35 -0.30 -5.19
N ASP A 97 26.69 0.91 -4.82
CA ASP A 97 26.98 2.01 -5.73
C ASP A 97 28.44 2.06 -6.16
N ASP A 98 29.33 1.36 -5.46
CA ASP A 98 30.74 1.22 -5.80
C ASP A 98 31.12 -0.23 -6.11
N VAL A 99 31.02 -0.59 -7.38
CA VAL A 99 31.40 -1.93 -7.89
C VAL A 99 32.87 -2.30 -7.68
N ASN A 100 33.72 -1.37 -7.24
CA ASN A 100 35.15 -1.59 -7.06
C ASN A 100 35.55 -1.92 -5.61
N THR A 101 34.72 -1.59 -4.64
CA THR A 101 35.02 -1.79 -3.21
C THR A 101 33.86 -2.50 -2.52
N ALA A 102 33.93 -3.82 -2.42
CA ALA A 102 32.94 -4.66 -1.73
C ALA A 102 32.96 -4.49 -0.19
N THR A 103 32.90 -3.26 0.31
CA THR A 103 33.07 -2.99 1.75
C THR A 103 31.80 -2.62 2.48
N ALA A 104 30.89 -1.92 1.86
CA ALA A 104 29.61 -1.55 2.49
C ALA A 104 28.52 -1.47 1.43
N SER A 105 27.37 -2.04 1.73
CA SER A 105 26.19 -2.00 0.86
C SER A 105 25.20 -0.97 1.37
N ILE A 106 24.47 -0.37 0.46
CA ILE A 106 23.31 0.43 0.80
C ILE A 106 22.12 -0.52 0.93
N CYS A 107 21.46 -0.48 2.10
CA CYS A 107 20.31 -1.31 2.36
C CYS A 107 19.10 -0.45 2.60
N GLN A 108 18.04 -0.82 1.91
CA GLN A 108 16.70 -0.22 2.06
C GLN A 108 15.66 -1.28 2.31
N GLY A 109 14.55 -0.85 2.86
CA GLY A 109 13.43 -1.75 3.08
C GLY A 109 12.14 -0.98 3.26
N ILE A 110 11.06 -1.72 3.30
CA ILE A 110 9.71 -1.17 3.54
C ILE A 110 9.01 -2.07 4.52
N THR A 111 8.36 -1.45 5.49
CA THR A 111 7.49 -2.12 6.45
C THR A 111 6.18 -1.40 6.61
N TYR A 112 5.18 -2.12 7.12
CA TYR A 112 3.90 -1.56 7.48
C TYR A 112 3.71 -1.65 9.00
N THR A 113 3.58 -0.50 9.65
CA THR A 113 3.34 -0.40 11.10
C THR A 113 2.56 0.88 11.40
N GLU A 114 1.72 0.85 12.45
CA GLU A 114 0.94 2.01 12.90
C GLU A 114 0.11 2.68 11.78
N ASN A 115 -0.51 1.87 10.93
CA ASN A 115 -1.28 2.33 9.76
C ASN A 115 -0.47 3.15 8.75
N ALA A 116 0.86 3.01 8.75
CA ALA A 116 1.75 3.70 7.84
C ALA A 116 2.67 2.72 7.12
N LEU A 117 2.92 2.99 5.86
CA LEU A 117 3.96 2.35 5.06
C LEU A 117 5.25 3.15 5.22
N ILE A 118 6.24 2.56 5.82
CA ILE A 118 7.48 3.23 6.25
C ILE A 118 8.63 2.72 5.42
N LEU A 119 9.44 3.65 4.90
CA LEU A 119 10.71 3.39 4.29
C LEU A 119 11.76 3.19 5.39
N LEU A 120 12.56 2.15 5.23
CA LEU A 120 13.67 1.79 6.10
C LEU A 120 14.99 2.01 5.38
N LYS A 121 16.01 2.37 6.15
CA LYS A 121 17.40 2.43 5.70
C LYS A 121 18.32 1.73 6.65
N SER A 122 19.43 1.25 6.13
CA SER A 122 20.52 0.68 6.89
C SER A 122 21.83 0.74 6.10
N THR A 123 22.93 0.74 6.82
CA THR A 123 24.22 0.28 6.30
C THR A 123 24.34 -1.19 6.64
N CYS A 124 24.54 -2.03 5.67
CA CYS A 124 24.60 -3.46 5.85
C CYS A 124 25.95 -4.03 5.40
N SER A 125 26.33 -5.13 6.02
CA SER A 125 27.51 -5.87 5.60
C SER A 125 27.25 -6.60 4.29
N TYR A 126 28.26 -6.70 3.45
CA TYR A 126 28.19 -7.33 2.14
C TYR A 126 27.73 -8.80 2.19
N ASP A 127 28.20 -9.56 3.17
CA ASP A 127 28.02 -11.02 3.24
C ASP A 127 26.95 -11.50 4.23
N LEU A 128 26.36 -10.60 5.04
CA LEU A 128 25.44 -10.99 6.09
C LEU A 128 23.97 -10.93 5.63
N PRO A 129 23.07 -11.73 6.24
CA PRO A 129 21.64 -11.62 6.02
C PRO A 129 21.13 -10.22 6.33
N LEU A 130 20.17 -9.72 5.54
CA LEU A 130 19.64 -8.37 5.67
C LEU A 130 18.94 -8.14 7.01
N ALA A 131 18.18 -9.10 7.49
CA ALA A 131 17.39 -8.94 8.71
C ALA A 131 18.23 -8.88 9.98
N THR A 132 19.31 -9.65 10.05
CA THR A 132 20.13 -9.84 11.26
C THR A 132 21.49 -9.18 11.21
N GLY A 133 22.00 -8.94 10.01
CA GLY A 133 23.34 -8.35 9.79
C GLY A 133 23.34 -6.84 9.71
N SER A 134 22.22 -6.17 9.96
CA SER A 134 22.04 -4.74 9.71
C SER A 134 21.28 -4.07 10.86
N THR A 135 21.62 -2.83 11.14
CA THR A 135 20.87 -1.97 12.07
C THR A 135 19.89 -1.12 11.26
N TRP A 136 18.63 -1.42 11.38
CA TRP A 136 17.57 -0.77 10.61
C TRP A 136 17.02 0.45 11.33
N GLU A 137 16.83 1.52 10.58
CA GLU A 137 16.24 2.77 11.05
C GLU A 137 15.08 3.20 10.13
N LYS A 138 14.12 3.93 10.69
CA LYS A 138 13.06 4.56 9.91
C LYS A 138 13.65 5.75 9.13
N ASP A 139 13.51 5.74 7.81
CA ASP A 139 13.97 6.82 6.94
C ASP A 139 12.85 7.81 6.59
N GLY A 140 11.64 7.31 6.32
CA GLY A 140 10.51 8.14 5.96
C GLY A 140 9.19 7.38 5.94
N THR A 141 8.11 8.12 5.76
CA THR A 141 6.76 7.56 5.59
C THR A 141 6.30 7.74 4.15
N LEU A 142 5.95 6.66 3.48
CA LEU A 142 5.48 6.67 2.09
C LEU A 142 3.98 7.00 2.00
N ALA A 143 3.19 6.40 2.89
CA ALA A 143 1.75 6.62 2.91
C ALA A 143 1.15 6.28 4.28
N TYR A 144 0.02 6.91 4.59
CA TYR A 144 -0.84 6.56 5.72
C TYR A 144 -2.11 5.90 5.22
N PHE A 145 -2.57 4.87 5.89
CA PHE A 145 -3.76 4.12 5.55
C PHE A 145 -4.83 4.25 6.63
N PRO A 146 -6.10 4.08 6.29
CA PRO A 146 -7.17 4.06 7.28
C PRO A 146 -6.95 2.99 8.35
N ALA A 147 -7.42 3.24 9.56
CA ALA A 147 -7.39 2.25 10.63
C ALA A 147 -8.14 0.97 10.21
N GLY A 148 -7.55 -0.19 10.53
CA GLY A 148 -8.08 -1.49 10.12
C GLY A 148 -7.53 -2.00 8.79
N THR A 149 -6.69 -1.22 8.09
CA THR A 149 -5.94 -1.72 6.93
C THR A 149 -4.80 -2.61 7.40
N THR A 150 -4.59 -3.73 6.72
CA THR A 150 -3.42 -4.60 6.92
C THR A 150 -2.69 -4.75 5.60
N ILE A 151 -1.35 -4.63 5.64
CA ILE A 151 -0.49 -4.83 4.47
C ILE A 151 0.50 -5.92 4.81
N THR A 152 0.59 -6.92 3.93
CA THR A 152 1.52 -8.05 4.07
C THR A 152 2.39 -8.18 2.84
N PHE A 153 3.63 -8.59 3.07
CA PHE A 153 4.64 -8.81 2.03
C PHE A 153 4.97 -10.30 1.94
N GLU A 154 5.01 -10.81 0.71
CA GLU A 154 5.38 -12.19 0.42
C GLU A 154 6.33 -12.20 -0.79
N LEU A 155 7.46 -12.88 -0.65
CA LEU A 155 8.40 -13.09 -1.74
C LEU A 155 8.22 -14.50 -2.29
N LYS A 156 8.00 -14.62 -3.60
CA LYS A 156 7.83 -15.89 -4.29
C LYS A 156 8.90 -16.05 -5.35
N ASP A 157 9.50 -17.23 -5.41
CA ASP A 157 10.34 -17.63 -6.53
C ASP A 157 9.45 -18.15 -7.65
N GLN A 158 9.51 -17.52 -8.80
CA GLN A 158 8.77 -17.94 -10.00
C GLN A 158 9.75 -18.44 -11.05
N PRO A 159 9.73 -19.75 -11.38
CA PRO A 159 10.55 -20.27 -12.44
C PRO A 159 10.12 -19.69 -13.79
N LEU A 160 11.09 -19.38 -14.63
CA LEU A 160 10.81 -18.95 -16.00
C LEU A 160 10.61 -20.17 -16.89
N ASN A 161 9.55 -20.16 -17.70
CA ASN A 161 9.28 -21.22 -18.67
C ASN A 161 10.38 -21.35 -19.74
N LYS A 162 11.08 -20.24 -20.01
CA LYS A 162 12.26 -20.20 -20.87
C LYS A 162 13.35 -19.41 -20.14
N PRO A 163 14.56 -19.99 -20.02
CA PRO A 163 15.70 -19.27 -19.48
C PRO A 163 15.96 -18.00 -20.28
N CYS A 164 16.27 -16.91 -19.60
CA CYS A 164 16.56 -15.63 -20.20
C CYS A 164 18.04 -15.30 -19.99
N ALA A 165 18.72 -14.92 -21.07
CA ALA A 165 20.10 -14.42 -21.00
C ALA A 165 20.12 -12.98 -21.51
N PRO A 166 19.76 -11.99 -20.67
CA PRO A 166 19.61 -10.60 -21.08
C PRO A 166 20.95 -9.98 -21.54
N TYR A 167 22.05 -10.36 -20.91
CA TYR A 167 23.38 -9.84 -21.24
C TYR A 167 24.44 -10.91 -20.96
N GLY A 168 25.09 -11.40 -21.99
CA GLY A 168 26.23 -12.33 -21.86
C GLY A 168 25.84 -13.77 -21.50
N SER A 169 26.70 -14.46 -20.75
CA SER A 169 26.59 -15.89 -20.45
C SER A 169 25.74 -16.24 -19.21
N ALA A 170 25.23 -15.25 -18.49
CA ALA A 170 24.40 -15.50 -17.31
C ALA A 170 22.98 -15.92 -17.72
N ILE A 171 22.59 -17.13 -17.34
CA ILE A 171 21.26 -17.68 -17.61
C ILE A 171 20.38 -17.48 -16.37
N ILE A 172 19.29 -16.71 -16.53
CA ILE A 172 18.30 -16.52 -15.49
C ILE A 172 17.22 -17.58 -15.66
N THR A 173 17.07 -18.43 -14.67
CA THR A 173 16.10 -19.54 -14.66
C THR A 173 14.85 -19.25 -13.85
N GLY A 174 14.87 -18.19 -13.04
CA GLY A 174 13.74 -17.77 -12.21
C GLY A 174 13.81 -16.30 -11.84
N ILE A 175 12.69 -15.75 -11.45
CA ILE A 175 12.56 -14.39 -10.95
C ILE A 175 11.95 -14.41 -9.56
N LYS A 176 12.33 -13.43 -8.73
CA LYS A 176 11.66 -13.19 -7.46
C LYS A 176 10.50 -12.22 -7.68
N VAL A 177 9.31 -12.65 -7.30
CA VAL A 177 8.09 -11.83 -7.41
C VAL A 177 7.70 -11.39 -6.01
N LEU A 178 7.65 -10.09 -5.81
CA LEU A 178 7.10 -9.51 -4.60
C LEU A 178 5.58 -9.42 -4.74
N LYS A 179 4.88 -10.08 -3.83
CA LYS A 179 3.43 -9.97 -3.70
C LYS A 179 3.11 -9.11 -2.48
N ILE A 180 2.39 -8.03 -2.72
CA ILE A 180 1.87 -7.15 -1.68
C ILE A 180 0.37 -7.38 -1.59
N THR A 181 -0.11 -7.70 -0.40
CA THR A 181 -1.53 -7.89 -0.16
C THR A 181 -1.99 -6.82 0.82
N ALA A 182 -2.93 -5.99 0.39
CA ALA A 182 -3.61 -5.03 1.25
C ALA A 182 -5.05 -5.50 1.49
N SER A 183 -5.51 -5.49 2.72
CA SER A 183 -6.88 -5.79 3.09
C SER A 183 -7.39 -4.74 4.07
N ASP A 184 -8.65 -4.38 3.93
CA ASP A 184 -9.38 -3.50 4.84
C ASP A 184 -10.49 -4.31 5.51
N SER A 185 -10.85 -3.94 6.74
CA SER A 185 -11.92 -4.57 7.52
C SER A 185 -13.29 -4.59 6.81
N THR A 186 -13.48 -3.73 5.80
CA THR A 186 -14.72 -3.61 5.02
C THR A 186 -14.64 -4.22 3.62
N ARG A 187 -13.45 -4.59 3.15
CA ARG A 187 -13.22 -5.12 1.79
C ARG A 187 -12.30 -6.33 1.80
N THR A 188 -12.73 -7.35 1.08
CA THR A 188 -11.92 -8.54 0.83
C THR A 188 -10.82 -8.21 -0.17
N THR A 189 -9.59 -8.19 0.31
CA THR A 189 -8.29 -8.38 -0.38
C THR A 189 -8.14 -7.79 -1.79
N ILE A 190 -7.43 -6.69 -1.90
CA ILE A 190 -6.78 -6.28 -3.15
C ILE A 190 -5.46 -7.06 -3.24
N LYS A 191 -5.33 -7.93 -4.23
CA LYS A 191 -4.09 -8.64 -4.58
C LYS A 191 -3.45 -7.91 -5.76
N LEU A 192 -2.24 -7.47 -5.60
CA LEU A 192 -1.39 -6.95 -6.68
C LEU A 192 -0.16 -7.83 -6.83
#